data_5d28f368822613e920f6c67dafe76b79
#
_entry.id   5d28f368822613e920f6c67dafe76b79
#
_cell.length_a   1.000
_cell.length_b   1.000
_cell.length_c   1.000
_cell.angle_alpha   90.00
_cell.angle_beta   90.00
_cell.angle_gamma   90.00
#
_symmetry.space_group_name_H-M   'P 1'
#
loop_
_entity.id
_entity.type
_entity.pdbx_description
1 polymer ?
#
loop_
_entity_poly.entity_id
_entity_poly.type
_entity_poly.pdbx_seq_one_letter_code
_entity_poly.pdbx_strand_id
1 'polypeptide(L)'
;MRGLALSICLAACGTDNADVVGDYAITTTNRDNGCNLGNWNAGTSSAASVTLAQSKNDVTATVTGLGAVYLEVALGGHVYAGSVSGNSIDLTLFGSRSNTMGNCTFTFNSEIHATINGDVLVGEIDYLSATNGNPDCAAITSCRSLQDFNGTRPPR
;
A
#
# COMPACT_ATOMS: atom_id res chain seq x y z
N MET A 1 5.86 -54.59 -31.86
CA MET A 1 5.15 -53.73 -30.93
C MET A 1 5.88 -52.41 -30.78
N ARG A 2 5.42 -51.30 -31.36
CA ARG A 2 6.07 -49.99 -31.29
C ARG A 2 5.33 -49.18 -30.23
N GLY A 3 5.99 -48.96 -29.09
CA GLY A 3 5.46 -48.10 -28.02
C GLY A 3 5.57 -46.63 -28.41
N LEU A 4 4.39 -45.95 -28.45
CA LEU A 4 4.27 -44.53 -28.67
C LEU A 4 4.47 -43.82 -27.32
N ALA A 5 5.59 -43.14 -27.13
CA ALA A 5 5.82 -42.32 -25.93
C ALA A 5 5.07 -40.99 -26.13
N LEU A 6 4.02 -40.80 -25.37
CA LEU A 6 3.24 -39.54 -25.31
C LEU A 6 3.99 -38.56 -24.37
N SER A 7 4.74 -37.60 -24.95
CA SER A 7 5.33 -36.49 -24.19
C SER A 7 4.24 -35.49 -23.84
N ILE A 8 3.85 -35.44 -22.57
CA ILE A 8 2.97 -34.38 -22.04
C ILE A 8 3.87 -33.16 -21.74
N CYS A 9 3.85 -32.16 -22.61
CA CYS A 9 4.36 -30.83 -22.29
C CYS A 9 3.42 -30.19 -21.29
N LEU A 10 3.78 -30.15 -20.01
CA LEU A 10 3.19 -29.24 -19.04
C LEU A 10 3.63 -27.83 -19.43
N ALA A 11 2.77 -27.10 -20.13
CA ALA A 11 2.91 -25.66 -20.26
C ALA A 11 2.70 -25.07 -18.85
N ALA A 12 3.79 -24.68 -18.18
CA ALA A 12 3.75 -23.83 -17.01
C ALA A 12 3.25 -22.46 -17.50
N CYS A 13 1.94 -22.19 -17.39
CA CYS A 13 1.41 -20.85 -17.45
C CYS A 13 1.91 -20.10 -16.21
N GLY A 14 3.11 -19.57 -16.29
CA GLY A 14 3.53 -18.48 -15.42
C GLY A 14 2.69 -17.28 -15.82
N THR A 15 1.80 -16.81 -14.95
CA THR A 15 1.18 -15.49 -15.13
C THR A 15 2.29 -14.47 -14.96
N ASP A 16 2.70 -13.83 -16.06
CA ASP A 16 3.64 -12.73 -16.00
C ASP A 16 3.03 -11.63 -15.13
N ASN A 17 3.85 -11.07 -14.23
CA ASN A 17 3.41 -9.94 -13.41
C ASN A 17 3.20 -8.72 -14.29
N ALA A 18 2.19 -7.93 -13.93
CA ALA A 18 1.94 -6.67 -14.58
C ALA A 18 3.15 -5.74 -14.45
N ASP A 19 3.44 -4.98 -15.49
CA ASP A 19 4.38 -3.86 -15.44
C ASP A 19 3.71 -2.68 -14.75
N VAL A 20 4.16 -2.38 -13.52
CA VAL A 20 3.58 -1.33 -12.69
C VAL A 20 4.41 -0.05 -12.68
N VAL A 21 5.59 -0.03 -13.33
CA VAL A 21 6.50 1.12 -13.31
C VAL A 21 5.84 2.38 -13.87
N GLY A 22 6.02 3.52 -13.23
CA GLY A 22 5.55 4.82 -13.75
C GLY A 22 5.21 5.83 -12.67
N ASP A 23 4.89 7.03 -13.14
CA ASP A 23 4.40 8.12 -12.30
C ASP A 23 2.87 8.17 -12.38
N TYR A 24 2.23 8.07 -11.23
CA TYR A 24 0.77 8.02 -11.11
C TYR A 24 0.24 9.30 -10.45
N ALA A 25 -0.74 9.91 -11.09
CA ALA A 25 -1.60 10.90 -10.44
C ALA A 25 -2.70 10.16 -9.66
N ILE A 26 -2.65 10.23 -8.34
CA ILE A 26 -3.52 9.49 -7.42
C ILE A 26 -4.54 10.45 -6.78
N THR A 27 -5.77 9.98 -6.64
CA THR A 27 -6.77 10.57 -5.77
C THR A 27 -7.06 9.60 -4.64
N THR A 28 -6.85 10.00 -3.39
CA THR A 28 -7.25 9.26 -2.20
C THR A 28 -8.57 9.80 -1.66
N THR A 29 -9.40 8.93 -1.07
CA THR A 29 -10.66 9.31 -0.41
C THR A 29 -10.72 8.67 0.96
N ASN A 30 -10.85 9.48 2.00
CA ASN A 30 -10.95 9.01 3.37
C ASN A 30 -12.22 8.19 3.60
N ARG A 31 -12.08 7.04 4.24
CA ARG A 31 -13.14 6.18 4.73
C ARG A 31 -13.18 6.22 6.26
N ASP A 32 -13.33 5.06 6.86
CA ASP A 32 -13.40 4.89 8.31
C ASP A 32 -12.11 5.36 9.01
N ASN A 33 -12.25 6.04 10.14
CA ASN A 33 -11.15 6.53 10.97
C ASN A 33 -11.15 5.84 12.34
N GLY A 34 -10.90 4.54 12.36
CA GLY A 34 -10.88 3.78 13.61
C GLY A 34 -9.68 4.10 14.51
N CYS A 35 -8.59 4.65 13.95
CA CYS A 35 -7.43 5.09 14.72
C CYS A 35 -7.53 6.54 15.22
N ASN A 36 -8.64 7.22 14.92
CA ASN A 36 -8.87 8.62 15.29
C ASN A 36 -7.72 9.55 14.83
N LEU A 37 -7.25 9.33 13.59
CA LEU A 37 -6.22 10.16 12.97
C LEU A 37 -6.72 11.61 12.84
N GLY A 38 -5.83 12.57 13.12
CA GLY A 38 -6.16 13.99 13.04
C GLY A 38 -6.43 14.46 11.60
N ASN A 39 -7.27 15.48 11.43
CA ASN A 39 -7.64 16.06 10.13
C ASN A 39 -8.28 15.07 9.14
N TRP A 40 -8.93 14.04 9.66
CA TRP A 40 -9.54 12.98 8.90
C TRP A 40 -11.08 13.18 8.86
N ASN A 41 -11.60 13.55 7.71
CA ASN A 41 -13.04 13.63 7.48
C ASN A 41 -13.41 12.57 6.42
N ALA A 42 -14.29 11.63 6.76
CA ALA A 42 -14.78 10.63 5.82
C ALA A 42 -15.40 11.26 4.58
N GLY A 43 -15.11 10.72 3.39
CA GLY A 43 -15.54 11.24 2.10
C GLY A 43 -14.68 12.40 1.55
N THR A 44 -13.74 12.94 2.32
CA THR A 44 -12.81 13.95 1.81
C THR A 44 -11.79 13.30 0.89
N SER A 45 -11.61 13.90 -0.29
CA SER A 45 -10.60 13.45 -1.25
C SER A 45 -9.39 14.39 -1.30
N SER A 46 -8.22 13.81 -1.57
CA SER A 46 -6.95 14.52 -1.72
C SER A 46 -6.18 13.98 -2.92
N ALA A 47 -5.44 14.85 -3.59
CA ALA A 47 -4.55 14.46 -4.67
C ALA A 47 -3.15 14.14 -4.13
N ALA A 48 -2.50 13.13 -4.70
CA ALA A 48 -1.12 12.76 -4.44
C ALA A 48 -0.44 12.35 -5.75
N SER A 49 0.88 12.33 -5.75
CA SER A 49 1.69 11.77 -6.84
C SER A 49 2.53 10.64 -6.28
N VAL A 50 2.58 9.53 -7.01
CA VAL A 50 3.32 8.34 -6.62
C VAL A 50 4.14 7.83 -7.79
N THR A 51 5.42 7.59 -7.56
CA THR A 51 6.31 6.91 -8.52
C THR A 51 6.43 5.45 -8.11
N LEU A 52 6.07 4.53 -9.01
CA LEU A 52 6.30 3.10 -8.84
C LEU A 52 7.56 2.67 -9.59
N ALA A 53 8.44 1.97 -8.90
CA ALA A 53 9.58 1.25 -9.47
C ALA A 53 9.41 -0.24 -9.24
N GLN A 54 9.82 -1.07 -10.22
CA GLN A 54 9.70 -2.52 -10.16
C GLN A 54 10.99 -3.21 -10.57
N SER A 55 11.37 -4.23 -9.83
CA SER A 55 12.46 -5.16 -10.19
C SER A 55 11.94 -6.58 -10.01
N LYS A 56 11.63 -7.25 -11.10
CA LYS A 56 10.92 -8.54 -11.10
C LYS A 56 9.56 -8.42 -10.40
N ASN A 57 9.43 -9.05 -9.22
CA ASN A 57 8.22 -9.00 -8.39
C ASN A 57 8.28 -7.89 -7.35
N ASP A 58 9.48 -7.38 -7.03
CA ASP A 58 9.65 -6.37 -5.99
C ASP A 58 9.20 -5.01 -6.51
N VAL A 59 8.41 -4.30 -5.73
CA VAL A 59 7.86 -2.98 -6.05
C VAL A 59 8.16 -2.01 -4.92
N THR A 60 8.56 -0.81 -5.29
CA THR A 60 8.62 0.34 -4.38
C THR A 60 7.69 1.44 -4.88
N ALA A 61 6.95 2.06 -3.95
CA ALA A 61 6.11 3.22 -4.23
C ALA A 61 6.64 4.42 -3.44
N THR A 62 7.09 5.45 -4.14
CA THR A 62 7.54 6.70 -3.54
C THR A 62 6.45 7.74 -3.69
N VAL A 63 5.85 8.15 -2.58
CA VAL A 63 4.90 9.27 -2.55
C VAL A 63 5.67 10.57 -2.63
N THR A 64 5.16 11.54 -3.38
CA THR A 64 5.81 12.86 -3.57
C THR A 64 4.86 14.01 -3.26
N GLY A 65 5.38 15.24 -3.21
CA GLY A 65 4.61 16.44 -2.94
C GLY A 65 4.07 16.50 -1.51
N LEU A 66 2.89 17.08 -1.33
CA LEU A 66 2.28 17.26 -0.01
C LEU A 66 1.97 15.93 0.68
N GLY A 67 1.60 14.90 -0.09
CA GLY A 67 1.36 13.55 0.46
C GLY A 67 2.59 13.00 1.17
N ALA A 68 3.78 13.17 0.60
CA ALA A 68 5.04 12.78 1.25
C ALA A 68 5.25 13.50 2.57
N VAL A 69 5.00 14.81 2.63
CA VAL A 69 5.14 15.61 3.86
C VAL A 69 4.22 15.08 4.96
N TYR A 70 2.96 14.76 4.64
CA TYR A 70 2.02 14.20 5.61
C TYR A 70 2.47 12.83 6.11
N LEU A 71 2.93 11.94 5.23
CA LEU A 71 3.43 10.63 5.61
C LEU A 71 4.70 10.72 6.47
N GLU A 72 5.63 11.61 6.15
CA GLU A 72 6.83 11.85 6.97
C GLU A 72 6.47 12.34 8.39
N VAL A 73 5.50 13.24 8.50
CA VAL A 73 5.06 13.75 9.81
C VAL A 73 4.32 12.68 10.60
N ALA A 74 3.46 11.88 9.95
CA ALA A 74 2.60 10.90 10.62
C ALA A 74 3.32 9.56 10.87
N LEU A 75 4.08 9.07 9.90
CA LEU A 75 4.68 7.74 9.91
C LEU A 75 6.21 7.77 10.02
N GLY A 76 6.87 8.86 9.61
CA GLY A 76 8.33 8.97 9.56
C GLY A 76 8.93 8.38 8.29
N GLY A 77 8.17 8.33 7.19
CA GLY A 77 8.61 7.88 5.88
C GLY A 77 7.53 8.06 4.82
N HIS A 78 7.92 8.00 3.56
CA HIS A 78 7.00 8.16 2.40
C HIS A 78 7.27 7.14 1.29
N VAL A 79 8.05 6.08 1.58
CA VAL A 79 8.39 5.02 0.63
C VAL A 79 7.81 3.70 1.13
N TYR A 80 6.95 3.11 0.33
CA TYR A 80 6.41 1.78 0.52
C TYR A 80 7.25 0.75 -0.23
N ALA A 81 7.34 -0.47 0.32
CA ALA A 81 8.00 -1.59 -0.33
C ALA A 81 7.12 -2.84 -0.24
N GLY A 82 7.20 -3.70 -1.24
CA GLY A 82 6.45 -4.95 -1.29
C GLY A 82 6.54 -5.60 -2.65
N SER A 83 5.44 -6.17 -3.15
CA SER A 83 5.49 -6.98 -4.37
C SER A 83 4.25 -6.84 -5.25
N VAL A 84 4.42 -7.24 -6.52
CA VAL A 84 3.35 -7.48 -7.47
C VAL A 84 3.24 -8.98 -7.78
N SER A 85 2.00 -9.47 -7.84
CA SER A 85 1.68 -10.84 -8.23
C SER A 85 0.49 -10.84 -9.20
N GLY A 86 0.73 -11.21 -10.45
CA GLY A 86 -0.24 -10.96 -11.52
C GLY A 86 -0.53 -9.47 -11.63
N ASN A 87 -1.77 -9.06 -11.37
CA ASN A 87 -2.20 -7.65 -11.36
C ASN A 87 -2.34 -7.08 -9.95
N SER A 88 -2.12 -7.88 -8.90
CA SER A 88 -2.25 -7.45 -7.50
C SER A 88 -0.94 -6.89 -6.98
N ILE A 89 -1.00 -5.82 -6.22
CA ILE A 89 0.13 -5.12 -5.62
C ILE A 89 -0.13 -5.01 -4.12
N ASP A 90 0.81 -5.51 -3.32
CA ASP A 90 0.78 -5.41 -1.87
C ASP A 90 2.05 -4.73 -1.38
N LEU A 91 1.92 -3.57 -0.73
CA LEU A 91 3.04 -2.76 -0.26
C LEU A 91 2.83 -2.36 1.20
N THR A 92 3.94 -2.20 1.93
CA THR A 92 3.92 -1.75 3.32
C THR A 92 4.92 -0.62 3.55
N LEU A 93 4.52 0.36 4.34
CA LEU A 93 5.38 1.35 4.97
C LEU A 93 5.35 1.13 6.47
N PHE A 94 6.45 0.65 7.04
CA PHE A 94 6.61 0.54 8.49
C PHE A 94 6.93 1.91 9.08
N GLY A 95 6.05 2.37 9.97
CA GLY A 95 6.23 3.66 10.61
C GLY A 95 7.38 3.66 11.60
N SER A 96 8.19 4.71 11.55
CA SER A 96 9.30 4.95 12.47
C SER A 96 8.99 6.06 13.49
N ARG A 97 7.89 6.81 13.28
CA ARG A 97 7.47 7.89 14.15
C ARG A 97 6.80 7.37 15.41
N SER A 98 7.49 7.43 16.53
CA SER A 98 6.97 7.00 17.82
C SER A 98 6.11 8.10 18.45
N ASN A 99 4.96 7.70 18.99
CA ASN A 99 4.03 8.52 19.77
C ASN A 99 3.87 7.91 21.16
N THR A 100 3.52 8.75 22.15
CA THR A 100 3.34 8.29 23.54
C THR A 100 2.02 8.81 24.12
N MET A 101 1.32 7.97 24.85
CA MET A 101 0.10 8.29 25.58
C MET A 101 0.12 7.53 26.92
N GLY A 102 0.41 8.21 28.04
CA GLY A 102 0.71 7.53 29.30
C GLY A 102 1.93 6.61 29.16
N ASN A 103 1.75 5.32 29.48
CA ASN A 103 2.79 4.29 29.31
C ASN A 103 2.66 3.56 27.94
N CYS A 104 1.71 3.95 27.10
CA CYS A 104 1.56 3.45 25.74
C CYS A 104 2.55 4.14 24.82
N THR A 105 3.40 3.36 24.15
CA THR A 105 4.22 3.82 23.03
C THR A 105 3.74 3.10 21.77
N PHE A 106 3.53 3.84 20.70
CA PHE A 106 3.00 3.29 19.45
C PHE A 106 3.53 4.02 18.22
N THR A 107 3.47 3.32 17.08
CA THR A 107 3.68 3.85 15.74
C THR A 107 2.46 3.52 14.88
N PHE A 108 2.33 4.16 13.72
CA PHE A 108 1.39 3.73 12.70
C PHE A 108 2.17 3.14 11.52
N ASN A 109 1.74 1.98 11.04
CA ASN A 109 2.15 1.41 9.77
C ASN A 109 1.09 1.75 8.72
N SER A 110 1.46 1.71 7.45
CA SER A 110 0.51 1.82 6.36
C SER A 110 0.70 0.69 5.37
N GLU A 111 -0.40 0.06 4.95
CA GLU A 111 -0.45 -1.02 3.98
C GLU A 111 -1.26 -0.60 2.77
N ILE A 112 -0.81 -0.98 1.58
CA ILE A 112 -1.49 -0.72 0.31
C ILE A 112 -1.85 -2.06 -0.30
N HIS A 113 -3.13 -2.23 -0.62
CA HIS A 113 -3.67 -3.35 -1.39
C HIS A 113 -4.29 -2.80 -2.66
N ALA A 114 -3.69 -3.10 -3.81
CA ALA A 114 -4.09 -2.51 -5.07
C ALA A 114 -4.16 -3.51 -6.22
N THR A 115 -4.85 -3.12 -7.27
CA THR A 115 -4.85 -3.80 -8.57
C THR A 115 -4.55 -2.82 -9.68
N ILE A 116 -3.80 -3.28 -10.68
CA ILE A 116 -3.52 -2.54 -11.89
C ILE A 116 -4.25 -3.15 -13.09
N ASN A 117 -4.86 -2.30 -13.91
CA ASN A 117 -5.47 -2.68 -15.17
C ASN A 117 -5.05 -1.67 -16.27
N GLY A 118 -4.09 -2.08 -17.10
CA GLY A 118 -3.44 -1.17 -18.04
C GLY A 118 -2.70 -0.04 -17.30
N ASP A 119 -3.14 1.19 -17.52
CA ASP A 119 -2.56 2.38 -16.88
C ASP A 119 -3.36 2.88 -15.67
N VAL A 120 -4.37 2.13 -15.25
CA VAL A 120 -5.24 2.46 -14.12
C VAL A 120 -4.88 1.63 -12.90
N LEU A 121 -4.65 2.30 -11.77
CA LEU A 121 -4.36 1.73 -10.46
C LEU A 121 -5.51 2.04 -9.52
N VAL A 122 -6.06 1.02 -8.84
CA VAL A 122 -7.13 1.19 -7.84
C VAL A 122 -6.82 0.34 -6.62
N GLY A 123 -7.21 0.81 -5.44
CA GLY A 123 -6.97 0.05 -4.22
C GLY A 123 -7.38 0.76 -2.95
N GLU A 124 -6.89 0.21 -1.85
CA GLU A 124 -7.12 0.68 -0.49
C GLU A 124 -5.77 0.92 0.21
N ILE A 125 -5.78 1.87 1.13
CA ILE A 125 -4.66 2.17 2.03
C ILE A 125 -5.16 1.99 3.45
N ASP A 126 -4.55 1.07 4.18
CA ASP A 126 -4.77 0.85 5.60
C ASP A 126 -3.74 1.58 6.45
N TYR A 127 -4.20 2.20 7.52
CA TYR A 127 -3.35 2.72 8.58
C TYR A 127 -3.64 1.91 9.85
N LEU A 128 -2.61 1.26 10.35
CA LEU A 128 -2.70 0.29 11.45
C LEU A 128 -1.75 0.71 12.58
N SER A 129 -2.23 0.66 13.82
CA SER A 129 -1.35 0.92 14.96
C SER A 129 -0.49 -0.29 15.30
N ALA A 130 0.77 -0.04 15.63
CA ALA A 130 1.68 -0.99 16.28
C ALA A 130 2.05 -0.43 17.65
N THR A 131 1.73 -1.16 18.74
CA THR A 131 1.87 -0.69 20.12
C THR A 131 2.88 -1.53 20.90
N ASN A 132 3.37 -0.99 22.03
CA ASN A 132 4.21 -1.73 22.98
C ASN A 132 3.44 -2.74 23.85
N GLY A 133 2.14 -2.94 23.64
CA GLY A 133 1.29 -3.87 24.37
C GLY A 133 0.92 -3.43 25.80
N ASN A 134 1.26 -2.19 26.19
CA ASN A 134 0.85 -1.69 27.51
C ASN A 134 -0.68 -1.52 27.57
N PRO A 135 -1.36 -1.80 28.72
CA PRO A 135 -2.79 -1.59 28.87
C PRO A 135 -3.28 -0.17 28.53
N ASP A 136 -2.45 0.85 28.69
CA ASP A 136 -2.77 2.23 28.31
C ASP A 136 -2.99 2.38 26.78
N CYS A 137 -2.57 1.38 25.98
CA CYS A 137 -2.80 1.35 24.54
C CYS A 137 -4.21 0.88 24.12
N ALA A 138 -5.07 0.50 25.04
CA ALA A 138 -6.36 -0.15 24.75
C ALA A 138 -7.18 0.61 23.68
N ALA A 139 -7.15 1.96 23.72
CA ALA A 139 -7.93 2.81 22.79
C ALA A 139 -7.43 2.75 21.32
N ILE A 140 -6.18 2.32 21.10
CA ILE A 140 -5.57 2.29 19.77
C ILE A 140 -5.09 0.89 19.36
N THR A 141 -5.19 -0.10 20.27
CA THR A 141 -4.82 -1.49 19.97
C THR A 141 -5.72 -2.01 18.85
N SER A 142 -5.08 -2.50 17.77
CA SER A 142 -5.77 -3.03 16.57
C SER A 142 -6.69 -2.02 15.87
N CYS A 143 -6.47 -0.72 16.05
CA CYS A 143 -7.23 0.27 15.31
C CYS A 143 -6.86 0.22 13.82
N ARG A 144 -7.82 0.56 12.96
CA ARG A 144 -7.65 0.63 11.51
C ARG A 144 -8.35 1.89 10.97
N SER A 145 -7.63 2.68 10.17
CA SER A 145 -8.22 3.75 9.38
C SER A 145 -7.99 3.45 7.90
N LEU A 146 -8.97 3.76 7.05
CA LEU A 146 -9.04 3.29 5.68
C LEU A 146 -9.19 4.45 4.70
N GLN A 147 -8.43 4.42 3.61
CA GLN A 147 -8.64 5.25 2.42
C GLN A 147 -8.84 4.36 1.20
N ASP A 148 -9.77 4.73 0.32
CA ASP A 148 -9.75 4.24 -1.05
C ASP A 148 -8.83 5.12 -1.89
N PHE A 149 -8.28 4.57 -2.96
CA PHE A 149 -7.61 5.38 -3.96
C PHE A 149 -7.82 4.88 -5.38
N ASN A 150 -7.68 5.80 -6.31
CA ASN A 150 -7.56 5.51 -7.73
C ASN A 150 -6.48 6.41 -8.32
N GLY A 151 -5.84 5.94 -9.38
CA GLY A 151 -4.78 6.68 -10.05
C GLY A 151 -4.58 6.23 -11.49
N THR A 152 -3.94 7.09 -12.24
CA THR A 152 -3.57 6.79 -13.63
C THR A 152 -2.15 7.26 -13.89
N ARG A 153 -1.45 6.55 -14.77
CA ARG A 153 -0.20 6.99 -15.37
C ARG A 153 -0.41 7.34 -16.85
N PRO A 154 0.46 8.15 -17.46
CA PRO A 154 0.43 8.37 -18.92
C PRO A 154 0.55 7.05 -19.68
N PRO A 155 -0.15 6.89 -20.81
CA PRO A 155 0.01 5.73 -21.70
C PRO A 155 1.46 5.61 -22.18
N ARG A 156 1.92 4.38 -22.34
CA ARG A 156 3.28 4.03 -22.84
C ARG A 156 3.24 3.69 -24.32
#